data_b610f0d85c758ddc52ee3893951c1cb6
#
_entry.id   b610f0d85c758ddc52ee3893951c1cb6
#
_cell.length_a   1.000
_cell.length_b   1.000
_cell.length_c   1.000
_cell.angle_alpha   90.00
_cell.angle_beta   90.00
_cell.angle_gamma   90.00
#
_symmetry.space_group_name_H-M   'P 1'
#
loop_
_entity.id
_entity.type
_entity.pdbx_description
1 polymer ?
#
loop_
_entity_poly.entity_id
_entity_poly.type
_entity_poly.pdbx_seq_one_letter_code
_entity_poly.pdbx_strand_id
1 'polypeptide(L)'
;NDPGAPNDLRQKALRLAGRMLEFDPDVRGGDGYAIARDILDSGRALNKMQAIIQAQGAKPFDVNQPGLATLTFDVLAEQDAVVTSIDNLQLARIARLAGAPKVQGAGVDLLRKLGEPVKAGDCLYRIYADFPADLSFARQACERANGFSLGRPDQVPNVFVEF
;
A
#
# COMPACT_ATOMS: atom_id res chain seq x y z
N ASN A 1 -5.46 -17.47 4.46
CA ASN A 1 -3.99 -17.55 4.27
C ASN A 1 -3.69 -17.72 2.79
N ASP A 2 -3.58 -16.59 2.09
CA ASP A 2 -3.20 -16.55 0.69
C ASP A 2 -1.65 -16.54 0.59
N PRO A 3 -1.02 -17.50 -0.10
CA PRO A 3 0.43 -17.51 -0.32
C PRO A 3 0.92 -16.28 -1.10
N GLY A 4 0.05 -15.66 -1.90
CA GLY A 4 0.34 -14.42 -2.64
C GLY A 4 0.20 -13.13 -1.83
N ALA A 5 -0.23 -13.20 -0.56
CA ALA A 5 -0.37 -12.01 0.28
C ALA A 5 0.99 -11.35 0.56
N PRO A 6 1.06 -9.99 0.57
CA PRO A 6 2.29 -9.26 0.84
C PRO A 6 2.86 -9.62 2.20
N ASN A 7 4.02 -10.29 2.22
CA ASN A 7 4.63 -10.79 3.46
C ASN A 7 5.13 -9.66 4.36
N ASP A 8 5.63 -8.57 3.80
CA ASP A 8 6.06 -7.37 4.51
C ASP A 8 4.92 -6.77 5.35
N LEU A 9 3.73 -6.62 4.76
CA LEU A 9 2.54 -6.14 5.44
C LEU A 9 2.08 -7.10 6.54
N ARG A 10 2.08 -8.41 6.25
CA ARG A 10 1.75 -9.46 7.22
C ARG A 10 2.67 -9.41 8.43
N GLN A 11 3.98 -9.34 8.23
CA GLN A 11 4.96 -9.28 9.32
C GLN A 11 4.80 -8.02 10.17
N LYS A 12 4.61 -6.87 9.53
CA LYS A 12 4.36 -5.61 10.24
C LYS A 12 3.10 -5.69 11.10
N ALA A 13 2.00 -6.19 10.54
CA ALA A 13 0.74 -6.34 11.28
C ALA A 13 0.89 -7.27 12.48
N LEU A 14 1.57 -8.41 12.33
CA LEU A 14 1.81 -9.36 13.41
C LEU A 14 2.68 -8.78 14.54
N ARG A 15 3.73 -8.03 14.21
CA ARG A 15 4.59 -7.36 15.20
C ARG A 15 3.81 -6.31 16.00
N LEU A 16 3.02 -5.47 15.32
CA LEU A 16 2.21 -4.46 15.99
C LEU A 16 1.12 -5.09 16.86
N ALA A 17 0.40 -6.09 16.34
CA ALA A 17 -0.61 -6.81 17.12
C ALA A 17 0.00 -7.53 18.32
N GLY A 18 1.17 -8.15 18.15
CA GLY A 18 1.89 -8.80 19.26
C GLY A 18 2.24 -7.81 20.37
N ARG A 19 2.76 -6.63 20.02
CA ARG A 19 3.03 -5.58 21.02
C ARG A 19 1.78 -5.11 21.75
N MET A 20 0.64 -5.00 21.04
CA MET A 20 -0.63 -4.64 21.68
C MET A 20 -1.13 -5.71 22.63
N LEU A 21 -0.96 -6.99 22.30
CA LEU A 21 -1.33 -8.11 23.17
C LEU A 21 -0.50 -8.14 24.47
N GLU A 22 0.76 -7.72 24.40
CA GLU A 22 1.65 -7.65 25.57
C GLU A 22 1.29 -6.52 26.56
N PHE A 23 0.32 -5.67 26.27
CA PHE A 23 -0.26 -4.76 27.27
C PHE A 23 -1.20 -5.48 28.25
N ASP A 24 -1.68 -6.67 27.88
CA ASP A 24 -2.43 -7.52 28.80
C ASP A 24 -1.45 -8.16 29.81
N PRO A 25 -1.63 -7.96 31.14
CA PRO A 25 -0.73 -8.50 32.17
C PRO A 25 -0.69 -10.05 32.19
N ASP A 26 -1.69 -10.70 31.62
CA ASP A 26 -1.75 -12.17 31.52
C ASP A 26 -0.92 -12.69 30.32
N VAL A 27 -0.46 -11.83 29.44
CA VAL A 27 0.41 -12.17 28.30
C VAL A 27 1.87 -11.94 28.70
N ARG A 28 2.65 -13.02 28.72
CA ARG A 28 4.09 -12.93 28.99
C ARG A 28 4.79 -12.09 27.92
N GLY A 29 5.67 -11.18 28.34
CA GLY A 29 6.47 -10.38 27.43
C GLY A 29 7.31 -11.25 26.47
N GLY A 30 7.20 -10.98 25.17
CA GLY A 30 7.80 -11.75 24.09
C GLY A 30 6.87 -12.78 23.44
N ASP A 31 5.76 -13.18 24.07
CA ASP A 31 4.84 -14.17 23.52
C ASP A 31 3.80 -13.55 22.56
N GLY A 32 3.63 -12.24 22.61
CA GLY A 32 2.58 -11.53 21.85
C GLY A 32 2.62 -11.79 20.34
N TYR A 33 3.81 -11.86 19.74
CA TYR A 33 3.95 -12.18 18.31
C TYR A 33 3.44 -13.58 17.98
N ALA A 34 3.76 -14.59 18.80
CA ALA A 34 3.32 -15.98 18.61
C ALA A 34 1.79 -16.08 18.72
N ILE A 35 1.20 -15.39 19.70
CA ILE A 35 -0.25 -15.33 19.90
C ILE A 35 -0.92 -14.65 18.73
N ALA A 36 -0.41 -13.49 18.27
CA ALA A 36 -0.95 -12.77 17.12
C ALA A 36 -0.92 -13.64 15.85
N ARG A 37 0.18 -14.39 15.64
CA ARG A 37 0.31 -15.31 14.51
C ARG A 37 -0.72 -16.44 14.58
N ASP A 38 -0.92 -17.05 15.75
CA ASP A 38 -1.92 -18.10 15.94
C ASP A 38 -3.35 -17.57 15.69
N ILE A 39 -3.67 -16.36 16.16
CA ILE A 39 -4.95 -15.69 15.89
C ILE A 39 -5.18 -15.49 14.39
N LEU A 40 -4.13 -15.11 13.65
CA LEU A 40 -4.22 -14.91 12.19
C LEU A 40 -4.34 -16.27 11.47
N ASP A 41 -3.47 -17.22 11.77
CA ASP A 41 -3.36 -18.50 11.05
C ASP A 41 -4.58 -19.41 11.32
N SER A 42 -5.17 -19.36 12.50
CA SER A 42 -6.40 -20.08 12.85
C SER A 42 -7.68 -19.48 12.24
N GLY A 43 -7.61 -18.30 11.56
CA GLY A 43 -8.77 -17.63 11.00
C GLY A 43 -9.61 -16.81 11.98
N ARG A 44 -9.26 -16.80 13.28
CA ARG A 44 -9.98 -16.01 14.30
C ARG A 44 -9.99 -14.52 13.98
N ALA A 45 -8.87 -13.99 13.47
CA ALA A 45 -8.78 -12.60 13.02
C ALA A 45 -9.76 -12.30 11.89
N LEU A 46 -9.87 -13.17 10.88
CA LEU A 46 -10.80 -13.01 9.76
C LEU A 46 -12.27 -13.04 10.24
N ASN A 47 -12.62 -14.00 11.08
CA ASN A 47 -13.98 -14.10 11.65
C ASN A 47 -14.35 -12.83 12.45
N LYS A 48 -13.41 -12.30 13.24
CA LYS A 48 -13.64 -11.04 13.96
C LYS A 48 -13.81 -9.85 13.03
N MET A 49 -12.99 -9.76 11.98
CA MET A 49 -13.11 -8.69 10.98
C MET A 49 -14.45 -8.73 10.25
N GLN A 50 -14.93 -9.92 9.87
CA GLN A 50 -16.25 -10.09 9.24
C GLN A 50 -17.38 -9.64 10.18
N ALA A 51 -17.30 -9.99 11.47
CA ALA A 51 -18.27 -9.54 12.45
C ALA A 51 -18.28 -8.01 12.62
N ILE A 52 -17.10 -7.37 12.62
CA ILE A 52 -16.98 -5.90 12.67
C ILE A 52 -17.61 -5.27 11.42
N ILE A 53 -17.29 -5.76 10.22
CA ILE A 53 -17.82 -5.26 8.96
C ILE A 53 -19.35 -5.37 8.95
N GLN A 54 -19.91 -6.50 9.39
CA GLN A 54 -21.36 -6.68 9.47
C GLN A 54 -22.01 -5.72 10.47
N ALA A 55 -21.42 -5.53 11.64
CA ALA A 55 -21.92 -4.60 12.64
C ALA A 55 -21.90 -3.13 12.17
N GLN A 56 -20.99 -2.79 11.25
CA GLN A 56 -20.90 -1.46 10.63
C GLN A 56 -21.79 -1.28 9.40
N GLY A 57 -22.64 -2.26 9.07
CA GLY A 57 -23.52 -2.20 7.90
C GLY A 57 -22.76 -2.53 6.61
N ALA A 58 -22.33 -3.78 6.48
CA ALA A 58 -21.62 -4.30 5.33
C ALA A 58 -22.28 -3.90 4.00
N LYS A 59 -21.49 -3.35 3.08
CA LYS A 59 -21.89 -3.14 1.69
C LYS A 59 -21.28 -4.24 0.82
N PRO A 60 -21.98 -4.68 -0.24
CA PRO A 60 -21.38 -5.56 -1.22
C PRO A 60 -20.11 -4.92 -1.80
N PHE A 61 -18.99 -5.61 -1.72
CA PHE A 61 -17.73 -5.17 -2.29
C PHE A 61 -17.09 -6.35 -3.04
N ASP A 62 -16.88 -6.18 -4.34
CA ASP A 62 -16.17 -7.14 -5.15
C ASP A 62 -14.71 -6.71 -5.26
N VAL A 63 -13.80 -7.50 -4.68
CA VAL A 63 -12.35 -7.24 -4.69
C VAL A 63 -11.78 -7.22 -6.11
N ASN A 64 -12.43 -7.97 -7.02
CA ASN A 64 -12.00 -8.07 -8.43
C ASN A 64 -12.54 -6.91 -9.29
N GLN A 65 -13.52 -6.16 -8.77
CA GLN A 65 -14.10 -4.99 -9.43
C GLN A 65 -14.18 -3.80 -8.44
N PRO A 66 -13.04 -3.21 -8.08
CA PRO A 66 -13.00 -2.17 -7.05
C PRO A 66 -13.64 -0.84 -7.47
N GLY A 67 -14.23 -0.76 -8.68
CA GLY A 67 -14.86 0.47 -9.17
C GLY A 67 -13.85 1.59 -9.44
N LEU A 68 -12.75 1.26 -10.08
CA LEU A 68 -11.71 2.24 -10.43
C LEU A 68 -12.23 3.25 -11.47
N ALA A 69 -11.73 4.48 -11.40
CA ALA A 69 -11.99 5.53 -12.37
C ALA A 69 -11.50 5.13 -13.77
N THR A 70 -12.16 5.67 -14.81
CA THR A 70 -11.99 5.18 -16.18
C THR A 70 -10.81 5.77 -16.93
N LEU A 71 -10.37 6.98 -16.56
CA LEU A 71 -9.22 7.64 -17.17
C LEU A 71 -7.96 7.23 -16.41
N THR A 72 -6.92 6.87 -17.16
CA THR A 72 -5.65 6.42 -16.56
C THR A 72 -4.45 7.13 -17.15
N PHE A 73 -3.39 7.22 -16.35
CA PHE A 73 -2.08 7.67 -16.78
C PHE A 73 -1.00 6.86 -16.08
N ASP A 74 -0.11 6.24 -16.88
CA ASP A 74 1.00 5.43 -16.36
C ASP A 74 2.25 6.30 -16.19
N VAL A 75 2.84 6.25 -15.01
CA VAL A 75 4.14 6.87 -14.72
C VAL A 75 5.21 5.82 -14.85
N LEU A 76 6.11 6.02 -15.81
CA LEU A 76 7.09 5.04 -16.23
C LEU A 76 8.48 5.32 -15.66
N ALA A 77 9.29 4.29 -15.50
CA ALA A 77 10.72 4.41 -15.22
C ALA A 77 11.45 4.95 -16.46
N GLU A 78 12.31 5.95 -16.24
CA GLU A 78 13.08 6.58 -17.34
C GLU A 78 14.34 5.80 -17.71
N GLN A 79 14.82 4.93 -16.81
CA GLN A 79 16.05 4.17 -16.96
C GLN A 79 16.02 2.85 -16.18
N ASP A 80 16.94 1.95 -16.50
CA ASP A 80 17.18 0.74 -15.73
C ASP A 80 17.81 1.12 -14.38
N ALA A 81 17.18 0.74 -13.27
CA ALA A 81 17.59 1.13 -11.92
C ALA A 81 16.93 0.27 -10.84
N VAL A 82 17.10 0.66 -9.59
CA VAL A 82 16.37 0.15 -8.43
C VAL A 82 15.60 1.29 -7.79
N VAL A 83 14.40 1.03 -7.28
CA VAL A 83 13.62 2.02 -6.52
C VAL A 83 14.30 2.26 -5.17
N THR A 84 14.87 3.44 -4.98
CA THR A 84 15.63 3.81 -3.78
C THR A 84 14.83 4.63 -2.77
N SER A 85 13.75 5.28 -3.22
CA SER A 85 12.86 6.06 -2.35
C SER A 85 11.48 6.21 -2.97
N ILE A 86 10.46 6.28 -2.12
CA ILE A 86 9.08 6.60 -2.48
C ILE A 86 8.59 7.71 -1.54
N ASP A 87 8.28 8.89 -2.11
CA ASP A 87 7.72 10.03 -1.37
C ASP A 87 6.20 9.88 -1.26
N ASN A 88 5.75 9.37 -0.12
CA ASN A 88 4.33 9.16 0.16
C ASN A 88 3.52 10.47 0.19
N LEU A 89 4.12 11.60 0.56
CA LEU A 89 3.43 12.90 0.57
C LEU A 89 3.17 13.38 -0.86
N GLN A 90 4.15 13.24 -1.74
CA GLN A 90 4.00 13.57 -3.16
C GLN A 90 2.97 12.67 -3.83
N LEU A 91 3.00 11.35 -3.58
CA LEU A 91 1.99 10.42 -4.10
C LEU A 91 0.59 10.74 -3.59
N ALA A 92 0.44 11.08 -2.31
CA ALA A 92 -0.84 11.51 -1.74
C ALA A 92 -1.33 12.83 -2.36
N ARG A 93 -0.43 13.74 -2.73
CA ARG A 93 -0.76 14.98 -3.45
C ARG A 93 -1.26 14.69 -4.86
N ILE A 94 -0.56 13.82 -5.59
CA ILE A 94 -0.95 13.37 -6.94
C ILE A 94 -2.33 12.70 -6.90
N ALA A 95 -2.56 11.79 -5.94
CA ALA A 95 -3.85 11.13 -5.75
C ALA A 95 -5.00 12.13 -5.47
N ARG A 96 -4.73 13.17 -4.66
CA ARG A 96 -5.72 14.23 -4.41
C ARG A 96 -6.03 15.06 -5.66
N LEU A 97 -5.05 15.36 -6.47
CA LEU A 97 -5.24 16.08 -7.74
C LEU A 97 -6.03 15.23 -8.75
N ALA A 98 -5.89 13.90 -8.70
CA ALA A 98 -6.68 12.97 -9.50
C ALA A 98 -8.14 12.84 -9.03
N GLY A 99 -8.50 13.39 -7.86
CA GLY A 99 -9.87 13.40 -7.34
C GLY A 99 -10.08 12.69 -6.00
N ALA A 100 -9.08 11.92 -5.50
CA ALA A 100 -9.19 11.22 -4.24
C ALA A 100 -9.21 12.19 -3.03
N PRO A 101 -9.90 11.88 -1.94
CA PRO A 101 -10.81 10.75 -1.71
C PRO A 101 -12.25 11.04 -2.12
N LYS A 102 -12.55 12.23 -2.68
CA LYS A 102 -13.91 12.67 -3.01
C LYS A 102 -14.52 11.81 -4.13
N VAL A 103 -13.71 11.46 -5.12
CA VAL A 103 -14.06 10.53 -6.19
C VAL A 103 -13.53 9.14 -5.81
N GLN A 104 -14.43 8.20 -5.53
CA GLN A 104 -14.08 6.91 -4.93
C GLN A 104 -13.16 6.04 -5.78
N GLY A 105 -13.29 6.10 -7.11
CA GLY A 105 -12.44 5.34 -8.02
C GLY A 105 -11.12 6.01 -8.39
N ALA A 106 -10.92 7.29 -7.99
CA ALA A 106 -9.72 8.05 -8.31
C ALA A 106 -8.59 7.81 -7.30
N GLY A 107 -7.35 7.86 -7.77
CA GLY A 107 -6.19 7.71 -6.91
C GLY A 107 -4.95 7.24 -7.65
N VAL A 108 -4.07 6.57 -6.91
CA VAL A 108 -2.80 6.03 -7.41
C VAL A 108 -2.69 4.57 -7.02
N ASP A 109 -2.36 3.70 -7.97
CA ASP A 109 -2.04 2.29 -7.76
C ASP A 109 -0.54 2.06 -7.93
N LEU A 110 0.16 1.67 -6.85
CA LEU A 110 1.59 1.45 -6.83
C LEU A 110 1.93 0.07 -7.37
N LEU A 111 2.69 0.02 -8.47
CA LEU A 111 3.09 -1.22 -9.14
C LEU A 111 4.52 -1.62 -8.82
N ARG A 112 5.30 -0.74 -8.20
CA ARG A 112 6.68 -1.00 -7.77
C ARG A 112 6.88 -0.61 -6.32
N LYS A 113 7.71 -1.38 -5.63
CA LYS A 113 8.06 -1.18 -4.21
C LYS A 113 9.51 -0.74 -4.06
N LEU A 114 9.82 -0.22 -2.88
CA LEU A 114 11.19 0.08 -2.48
C LEU A 114 12.09 -1.17 -2.60
N GLY A 115 13.27 -1.00 -3.20
CA GLY A 115 14.24 -2.08 -3.43
C GLY A 115 13.96 -2.93 -4.68
N GLU A 116 12.86 -2.73 -5.39
CA GLU A 116 12.57 -3.48 -6.61
C GLU A 116 13.38 -2.96 -7.80
N PRO A 117 13.96 -3.85 -8.62
CA PRO A 117 14.58 -3.47 -9.88
C PRO A 117 13.52 -3.09 -10.90
N VAL A 118 13.82 -2.08 -11.71
CA VAL A 118 12.97 -1.60 -12.81
C VAL A 118 13.81 -1.43 -14.06
N LYS A 119 13.18 -1.60 -15.22
CA LYS A 119 13.74 -1.29 -16.54
C LYS A 119 13.12 -0.01 -17.08
N ALA A 120 13.82 0.66 -17.97
CA ALA A 120 13.27 1.77 -18.73
C ALA A 120 11.93 1.35 -19.38
N GLY A 121 10.87 2.14 -19.16
CA GLY A 121 9.52 1.86 -19.64
C GLY A 121 8.65 1.02 -18.69
N ASP A 122 9.19 0.46 -17.60
CA ASP A 122 8.38 -0.21 -16.59
C ASP A 122 7.46 0.79 -15.89
N CYS A 123 6.19 0.41 -15.69
CA CYS A 123 5.24 1.24 -14.95
C CYS A 123 5.56 1.22 -13.44
N LEU A 124 5.85 2.39 -12.88
CA LEU A 124 6.09 2.59 -11.46
C LEU A 124 4.76 2.60 -10.69
N TYR A 125 3.81 3.37 -11.20
CA TYR A 125 2.45 3.46 -10.69
C TYR A 125 1.50 3.98 -11.75
N ARG A 126 0.19 3.72 -11.54
CA ARG A 126 -0.90 4.20 -12.39
C ARG A 126 -1.77 5.17 -11.64
N ILE A 127 -2.13 6.27 -12.30
CA ILE A 127 -3.09 7.25 -11.81
C ILE A 127 -4.45 6.92 -12.41
N TYR A 128 -5.51 7.03 -11.60
CA TYR A 128 -6.90 6.89 -11.99
C TYR A 128 -7.66 8.18 -11.71
N ALA A 129 -8.45 8.66 -12.67
CA ALA A 129 -9.30 9.84 -12.52
C ALA A 129 -10.61 9.67 -13.31
N ASP A 130 -11.70 10.30 -12.86
CA ASP A 130 -12.97 10.31 -13.59
C ASP A 130 -13.09 11.52 -14.53
N PHE A 131 -12.37 12.61 -14.22
CA PHE A 131 -12.44 13.85 -14.97
C PHE A 131 -11.12 14.15 -15.69
N PRO A 132 -11.16 14.55 -17.01
CA PRO A 132 -9.95 14.89 -17.74
C PRO A 132 -9.11 16.01 -17.12
N ALA A 133 -9.77 17.00 -16.50
CA ALA A 133 -9.09 18.11 -15.83
C ALA A 133 -8.26 17.61 -14.63
N ASP A 134 -8.84 16.72 -13.80
CA ASP A 134 -8.18 16.15 -12.63
C ASP A 134 -6.98 15.29 -13.04
N LEU A 135 -7.14 14.47 -14.09
CA LEU A 135 -6.03 13.70 -14.66
C LEU A 135 -4.91 14.61 -15.16
N SER A 136 -5.26 15.72 -15.82
CA SER A 136 -4.28 16.71 -16.31
C SER A 136 -3.51 17.36 -15.15
N PHE A 137 -4.17 17.75 -14.06
CA PHE A 137 -3.50 18.29 -12.88
C PHE A 137 -2.59 17.29 -12.21
N ALA A 138 -3.04 16.04 -12.05
CA ALA A 138 -2.23 14.97 -11.49
C ALA A 138 -0.99 14.69 -12.35
N ARG A 139 -1.14 14.65 -13.68
CA ARG A 139 -0.03 14.49 -14.63
C ARG A 139 0.99 15.63 -14.54
N GLN A 140 0.55 16.88 -14.51
CA GLN A 140 1.45 18.03 -14.35
C GLN A 140 2.23 17.97 -13.03
N ALA A 141 1.61 17.47 -11.96
CA ALA A 141 2.31 17.27 -10.70
C ALA A 141 3.39 16.18 -10.80
N CYS A 142 3.12 15.10 -11.53
CA CYS A 142 4.10 14.04 -11.81
C CYS A 142 5.28 14.54 -12.64
N GLU A 143 5.04 15.36 -13.66
CA GLU A 143 6.08 15.94 -14.52
C GLU A 143 7.07 16.81 -13.71
N ARG A 144 6.62 17.42 -12.61
CA ARG A 144 7.47 18.20 -11.72
C ARG A 144 8.22 17.33 -10.71
N ALA A 145 7.55 16.34 -10.14
CA ALA A 145 8.08 15.37 -9.22
C ALA A 145 7.15 14.15 -9.17
N ASN A 146 7.62 13.01 -9.64
CA ASN A 146 6.79 11.79 -9.70
C ASN A 146 6.72 11.03 -8.38
N GLY A 147 7.51 11.42 -7.37
CA GLY A 147 7.51 10.79 -6.05
C GLY A 147 8.37 9.54 -5.93
N PHE A 148 9.06 9.11 -6.99
CA PHE A 148 10.00 7.99 -6.98
C PHE A 148 11.42 8.48 -7.18
N SER A 149 12.36 7.91 -6.44
CA SER A 149 13.80 8.04 -6.71
C SER A 149 14.33 6.71 -7.22
N LEU A 150 15.04 6.75 -8.32
CA LEU A 150 15.69 5.61 -8.94
C LEU A 150 17.20 5.72 -8.79
N GLY A 151 17.88 4.61 -8.47
CA GLY A 151 19.30 4.61 -8.24
C GLY A 151 19.92 3.22 -8.27
N ARG A 152 21.05 3.04 -7.58
CA ARG A 152 21.74 1.76 -7.50
C ARG A 152 21.28 0.96 -6.27
N PRO A 153 21.45 -0.39 -6.27
CA PRO A 153 21.06 -1.25 -5.16
C PRO A 153 21.69 -0.87 -3.80
N ASP A 154 22.91 -0.34 -3.80
CA ASP A 154 23.62 0.10 -2.60
C ASP A 154 23.02 1.36 -1.94
N GLN A 155 22.16 2.06 -2.65
CA GLN A 155 21.46 3.27 -2.19
C GLN A 155 20.09 2.99 -1.56
N VAL A 156 19.63 1.73 -1.57
CA VAL A 156 18.36 1.35 -0.95
C VAL A 156 18.51 1.40 0.58
N PRO A 157 17.75 2.22 1.30
CA PRO A 157 17.85 2.28 2.75
C PRO A 157 17.41 0.97 3.39
N ASN A 158 18.06 0.58 4.48
CA ASN A 158 17.60 -0.54 5.29
C ASN A 158 16.33 -0.11 6.06
N VAL A 159 15.16 -0.52 5.58
CA VAL A 159 13.85 -0.02 6.05
C VAL A 159 13.38 -0.71 7.33
N PHE A 160 14.03 -1.81 7.72
CA PHE A 160 13.67 -2.51 8.95
C PHE A 160 14.45 -1.93 10.13
N VAL A 161 13.85 -0.94 10.79
CA VAL A 161 14.26 -0.57 12.14
C VAL A 161 13.70 -1.66 13.07
N GLU A 162 14.59 -2.49 13.65
CA GLU A 162 14.20 -3.33 14.78
C GLU A 162 13.98 -2.42 15.99
N PHE A 163 12.75 -2.41 16.49
CA PHE A 163 12.41 -1.79 17.78
C PHE A 163 12.53 -2.80 18.91
#